data_14622324bba0065e11ffe20edfcf4d19
#
_entry.id   14622324bba0065e11ffe20edfcf4d19
#
_cell.length_a   1.000
_cell.length_b   1.000
_cell.length_c   1.000
_cell.angle_alpha   90.00
_cell.angle_beta   90.00
_cell.angle_gamma   90.00
#
_symmetry.space_group_name_H-M   'P 1'
#
loop_
_entity.id
_entity.type
_entity.pdbx_description
1 polymer ?
#
loop_
_entity_poly.entity_id
_entity_poly.type
_entity_poly.pdbx_seq_one_letter_code
_entity_poly.pdbx_strand_id
1 'polypeptide(L)' 'MDINSFNKLKIMAVKKDMTLTSVKVKSDLFENFKIECVKRKFSFQKLADRVIHLYLTDDDFRRTINNHNNLEL' A
#
# COMPACT_ATOMS: atom_id res chain seq x y z
N MET A 1 21.58 20.02 2.32
CA MET A 1 21.07 19.63 2.29
C MET A 1 20.46 19.89 1.86
N ASP A 2 20.39 20.52 1.19
CA ASP A 2 19.90 20.19 1.29
C ASP A 2 19.03 19.37 0.99
N ILE A 3 19.40 18.44 0.73
CA ILE A 3 18.49 17.37 0.91
C ILE A 3 17.55 17.63 2.03
N ASN A 4 18.04 18.25 3.06
CA ASN A 4 17.18 18.57 4.19
C ASN A 4 16.06 19.52 3.83
N SER A 5 16.34 20.53 3.04
CA SER A 5 15.28 21.42 2.59
C SER A 5 14.28 20.68 1.77
N PHE A 6 14.77 19.86 0.88
CA PHE A 6 13.91 19.08 0.02
C PHE A 6 13.02 18.16 0.84
N ASN A 7 13.61 17.50 1.82
CA ASN A 7 12.88 16.60 2.67
C ASN A 7 11.84 17.32 3.51
N LYS A 8 12.12 18.52 3.93
CA LYS A 8 11.16 19.30 4.67
C LYS A 8 9.92 19.57 3.86
N LEU A 9 10.09 19.86 2.58
CA LEU A 9 8.94 20.09 1.72
C LEU A 9 8.10 18.84 1.60
N LYS A 10 8.74 17.70 1.48
CA LYS A 10 8.03 16.44 1.42
C LYS A 10 7.32 16.15 2.71
N ILE A 11 7.95 16.40 3.82
CA ILE A 11 7.37 16.15 5.12
C ILE A 11 6.12 17.00 5.31
N MET A 12 6.13 18.22 4.78
CA MET A 12 4.97 19.06 4.89
C MET A 12 3.77 18.52 4.12
N ALA A 13 4.03 17.73 3.09
CA ALA A 13 2.95 17.14 2.31
C ALA A 13 2.47 15.81 2.89
N VAL A 14 3.16 15.28 3.88
CA VAL A 14 2.86 13.97 4.46
C VAL A 14 2.69 14.14 5.97
N LYS A 15 1.67 13.53 6.52
CA LYS A 15 1.45 13.61 7.94
C LYS A 15 2.63 13.01 8.69
N LYS A 16 2.86 13.51 9.90
CA LYS A 16 4.00 13.15 10.70
C LYS A 16 4.11 11.65 10.96
N ASP A 17 2.97 11.00 11.15
CA ASP A 17 2.92 9.58 11.47
C ASP A 17 2.74 8.71 10.22
N MET A 18 2.89 9.28 9.05
CA MET A 18 2.77 8.55 7.79
C MET A 18 4.12 8.50 7.09
N THR A 19 4.36 7.43 6.37
CA THR A 19 5.59 7.26 5.61
C THR A 19 5.24 7.06 4.14
N LEU A 20 5.88 7.83 3.26
CA LEU A 20 5.75 7.59 1.84
C LEU A 20 6.61 6.40 1.46
N THR A 21 6.02 5.52 0.68
CA THR A 21 6.73 4.37 0.16
C THR A 21 6.31 4.15 -1.27
N SER A 22 7.10 3.41 -2.05
CA SER A 22 6.75 3.11 -3.41
C SER A 22 7.01 1.65 -3.69
N VAL A 23 6.09 1.03 -4.44
CA VAL A 23 6.21 -0.35 -4.84
C VAL A 23 5.74 -0.47 -6.28
N LYS A 24 6.22 -1.50 -6.97
CA LYS A 24 5.73 -1.81 -8.31
C LYS A 24 4.71 -2.93 -8.17
N VAL A 25 3.59 -2.78 -8.85
CA VAL A 25 2.50 -3.75 -8.81
C VAL A 25 2.30 -4.28 -10.22
N LYS A 26 2.00 -5.57 -10.36
CA LYS A 26 1.68 -6.13 -11.68
C LYS A 26 0.58 -5.29 -12.32
N SER A 27 0.79 -4.94 -13.59
CA SER A 27 -0.09 -4.00 -14.26
C SER A 27 -1.54 -4.48 -14.32
N ASP A 28 -1.75 -5.75 -14.63
CA ASP A 28 -3.11 -6.28 -14.72
C ASP A 28 -3.82 -6.26 -13.37
N LEU A 29 -3.09 -6.58 -12.31
CA LEU A 29 -3.67 -6.52 -10.96
C LEU A 29 -4.04 -5.09 -10.60
N PHE A 30 -3.14 -4.16 -10.90
CA PHE A 30 -3.39 -2.77 -10.53
C PHE A 30 -4.55 -2.17 -11.30
N GLU A 31 -4.64 -2.47 -12.60
CA GLU A 31 -5.75 -1.96 -13.40
C GLU A 31 -7.09 -2.45 -12.88
N ASN A 32 -7.18 -3.73 -12.60
CA ASN A 32 -8.42 -4.29 -12.05
C ASN A 32 -8.72 -3.76 -10.66
N PHE A 33 -7.69 -3.56 -9.85
CA PHE A 33 -7.88 -3.02 -8.53
C PHE A 33 -8.41 -1.59 -8.57
N LYS A 34 -7.92 -0.78 -9.50
CA LYS A 34 -8.41 0.59 -9.63
C LYS A 34 -9.91 0.62 -9.94
N ILE A 35 -10.34 -0.29 -10.81
CA ILE A 35 -11.76 -0.39 -11.14
C ILE A 35 -12.58 -0.71 -9.88
N GLU A 36 -12.11 -1.66 -9.10
CA GLU A 36 -12.80 -2.03 -7.87
C GLU A 36 -12.81 -0.88 -6.86
N CYS A 37 -11.73 -0.12 -6.82
CA CYS A 37 -11.67 1.03 -5.92
C CYS A 37 -12.76 2.04 -6.23
N VAL A 38 -13.01 2.30 -7.51
CA VAL A 38 -14.06 3.23 -7.91
C VAL A 38 -15.42 2.68 -7.49
N LYS A 39 -15.67 1.40 -7.75
CA LYS A 39 -16.95 0.78 -7.42
C LYS A 39 -17.22 0.78 -5.92
N ARG A 40 -16.18 0.58 -5.11
CA ARG A 40 -16.36 0.34 -3.67
C ARG A 40 -15.91 1.52 -2.83
N LYS A 41 -15.53 2.62 -3.45
CA LYS A 41 -15.03 3.80 -2.75
C LYS A 41 -13.88 3.43 -1.82
N PHE A 42 -12.94 2.71 -2.35
CA PHE A 42 -11.79 2.22 -1.62
C PHE A 42 -10.53 2.84 -2.22
N SER A 43 -9.36 2.65 -1.60
CA SER A 43 -8.13 3.22 -2.11
C SER A 43 -6.96 2.30 -1.81
N PHE A 44 -5.87 2.49 -2.55
CA PHE A 44 -4.65 1.73 -2.34
C PHE A 44 -4.06 2.02 -0.95
N GLN A 45 -4.15 3.26 -0.50
CA GLN A 45 -3.67 3.60 0.84
C GLN A 45 -4.40 2.81 1.91
N LYS A 46 -5.73 2.73 1.79
CA LYS A 46 -6.51 1.95 2.75
C LYS A 46 -6.12 0.48 2.70
N LEU A 47 -5.92 -0.04 1.49
CA LEU A 47 -5.51 -1.43 1.35
C LEU A 47 -4.17 -1.66 2.03
N ALA A 48 -3.20 -0.79 1.76
CA ALA A 48 -1.86 -0.96 2.30
C ALA A 48 -1.89 -0.95 3.82
N ASP A 49 -2.55 0.04 4.41
CA ASP A 49 -2.62 0.13 5.86
C ASP A 49 -3.27 -1.10 6.47
N ARG A 50 -4.38 -1.52 5.89
CA ARG A 50 -5.14 -2.63 6.45
C ARG A 50 -4.44 -3.97 6.27
N VAL A 51 -3.84 -4.18 5.12
CA VAL A 51 -3.12 -5.41 4.85
C VAL A 51 -1.89 -5.52 5.75
N ILE A 52 -1.16 -4.43 5.90
CA ILE A 52 0.01 -4.45 6.77
C ILE A 52 -0.40 -4.70 8.21
N HIS A 53 -1.47 -4.06 8.66
CA HIS A 53 -1.96 -4.28 10.01
C HIS A 53 -2.33 -5.75 10.23
N LEU A 54 -3.07 -6.33 9.29
CA LEU A 54 -3.46 -7.74 9.41
C LEU A 54 -2.25 -8.68 9.33
N TYR A 55 -1.28 -8.34 8.50
CA TYR A 55 -0.06 -9.14 8.40
C TYR A 55 0.67 -9.20 9.74
N LEU A 56 0.65 -8.10 10.47
CA LEU A 56 1.34 -8.02 11.75
C LEU A 56 0.55 -8.62 12.90
N THR A 57 -0.77 -8.65 12.81
CA THR A 57 -1.62 -9.00 13.95
C THR A 57 -2.42 -10.29 13.79
N ASP A 58 -2.52 -10.82 12.57
CA ASP A 58 -3.35 -12.00 12.30
C ASP A 58 -2.50 -13.08 11.69
N ASP A 59 -2.22 -14.14 12.47
CA ASP A 59 -1.35 -15.22 12.02
C ASP A 59 -1.90 -15.94 10.80
N ASP A 60 -3.20 -16.14 10.76
CA ASP A 60 -3.83 -16.82 9.63
C ASP A 60 -3.71 -16.01 8.36
N PHE A 61 -3.95 -14.70 8.46
CA PHE A 61 -3.81 -13.83 7.31
C PHE A 61 -2.38 -13.82 6.80
N ARG A 62 -1.41 -13.70 7.71
CA ARG A 62 0.00 -13.68 7.32
C ARG A 62 0.38 -14.97 6.64
N ARG A 63 -0.08 -16.10 7.16
CA ARG A 63 0.21 -17.39 6.56
C ARG A 63 -0.38 -17.50 5.17
N THR A 64 -1.62 -17.03 5.01
CA THR A 64 -2.28 -17.01 3.72
C THR A 64 -1.49 -16.18 2.72
N ILE A 65 -1.10 -14.97 3.11
CA ILE A 65 -0.36 -14.08 2.22
C ILE A 65 1.02 -14.67 1.88
N ASN A 66 1.72 -15.21 2.86
CA ASN A 66 3.05 -15.76 2.63
C ASN A 66 3.02 -16.92 1.64
N ASN A 67 1.93 -17.65 1.59
CA ASN A 67 1.80 -18.82 0.71
C ASN A 67 1.07 -18.52 -0.59
N HIS A 68 0.61 -17.29 -0.76
CA HIS A 68 -0.17 -16.90 -1.95
C HIS A 68 0.79 -16.49 -3.05
N ASN A 69 1.03 -17.36 -4.00
CA ASN A 69 2.03 -17.10 -5.03
C ASN A 69 1.52 -17.18 -6.45
N ASN A 70 0.28 -17.61 -6.67
CA ASN A 70 -0.30 -17.59 -8.01
C ASN A 70 -1.09 -16.30 -8.17
N LEU A 71 -0.55 -15.38 -8.98
CA LEU A 71 -1.13 -14.05 -9.15
C LEU A 71 -1.87 -13.88 -10.45
N GLU A 72 -2.22 -14.96 -11.12
CA GLU A 72 -2.99 -14.90 -12.35
C GLU A 72 -4.44 -14.54 -12.06
N LEU A 73 -5.02 -13.73 -12.94
CA LEU A 73 -6.45 -13.37 -12.80
C LEU A 73 -7.36 -14.34 -13.63
#